data_263185920ce3c095adefcfb50d888c16
#
_entry.id   263185920ce3c095adefcfb50d888c16
#
_cell.length_a   1.000
_cell.length_b   1.000
_cell.length_c   1.000
_cell.angle_alpha   90.00
_cell.angle_beta   90.00
_cell.angle_gamma   90.00
#
_symmetry.space_group_name_H-M   'P 1'
#
loop_
_entity.id
_entity.type
_entity.pdbx_description
1 polymer ?
#
loop_
_entity_poly.entity_id
_entity_poly.type
_entity_poly.pdbx_seq_one_letter_code
_entity_poly.pdbx_strand_id
1 'polypeptide(L)'
;MDTVEKAMRYVDEIDSPFLGVYPDVGNLTNASLIYGRSVADDLATGKGHILAAHMKTTKAGQYRDLLFGEGTTDYDGALAQLIPQGVRRYVCELWYLGSASWQDDVGHAARFVREKIEGALERHS
;
A
#
# COMPACT_ATOMS: atom_id res chain seq x y z
N MET A 1 -6.84 -4.15 -12.51
CA MET A 1 -5.38 -3.95 -12.52
C MET A 1 -4.86 -4.21 -11.12
N ASP A 2 -3.96 -5.15 -10.97
CA ASP A 2 -3.60 -5.71 -9.68
C ASP A 2 -2.10 -5.63 -9.34
N THR A 3 -1.29 -5.06 -10.25
CA THR A 3 0.14 -4.82 -10.00
C THR A 3 0.57 -3.45 -10.49
N VAL A 4 1.64 -2.92 -9.89
CA VAL A 4 2.27 -1.66 -10.31
C VAL A 4 2.86 -1.81 -11.71
N GLU A 5 3.49 -2.95 -12.01
CA GLU A 5 4.04 -3.22 -13.34
C GLU A 5 3.00 -3.09 -14.44
N LYS A 6 1.80 -3.63 -14.22
CA LYS A 6 0.68 -3.50 -15.18
C LYS A 6 0.22 -2.05 -15.33
N ALA A 7 0.16 -1.31 -14.22
CA ALA A 7 -0.19 0.10 -14.25
C ALA A 7 0.83 0.93 -15.02
N MET A 8 2.12 0.62 -14.87
CA MET A 8 3.20 1.33 -15.54
C MET A 8 3.15 1.23 -17.06
N ARG A 9 2.54 0.18 -17.62
CA ARG A 9 2.33 0.09 -19.08
C ARG A 9 1.53 1.27 -19.61
N TYR A 10 0.50 1.69 -18.87
CA TYR A 10 -0.32 2.85 -19.24
C TYR A 10 0.41 4.17 -19.00
N VAL A 11 1.13 4.27 -17.88
CA VAL A 11 1.92 5.47 -17.55
C VAL A 11 2.99 5.71 -18.62
N ASP A 12 3.71 4.66 -19.02
CA ASP A 12 4.77 4.75 -20.04
C ASP A 12 4.19 5.08 -21.42
N GLU A 13 3.07 4.46 -21.80
CA GLU A 13 2.43 4.68 -23.11
C GLU A 13 1.85 6.09 -23.23
N ILE A 14 1.19 6.60 -22.19
CA ILE A 14 0.60 7.92 -22.18
C ILE A 14 1.66 9.01 -22.06
N ASP A 15 2.73 8.73 -21.31
CA ASP A 15 3.89 9.61 -21.13
C ASP A 15 3.50 11.04 -20.76
N SER A 16 2.65 11.17 -19.73
CA SER A 16 2.18 12.46 -19.23
C SER A 16 2.63 12.68 -17.78
N PRO A 17 3.10 13.89 -17.42
CA PRO A 17 3.46 14.22 -16.04
C PRO A 17 2.24 14.25 -15.09
N PHE A 18 1.02 14.24 -15.65
CA PHE A 18 -0.23 14.24 -14.87
C PHE A 18 -0.73 12.84 -14.53
N LEU A 19 -0.12 11.79 -15.06
CA LEU A 19 -0.49 10.41 -14.78
C LEU A 19 0.60 9.71 -13.98
N GLY A 20 0.21 9.13 -12.86
CA GLY A 20 1.07 8.31 -12.02
C GLY A 20 0.31 7.12 -11.45
N VAL A 21 0.95 6.42 -10.53
CA VAL A 21 0.39 5.22 -9.90
C VAL A 21 0.04 5.53 -8.44
N TYR A 22 -1.08 4.99 -8.00
CA TYR A 22 -1.57 5.07 -6.63
C TYR A 22 -1.84 3.65 -6.11
N PRO A 23 -0.79 2.90 -5.73
CA PRO A 23 -0.92 1.49 -5.34
C PRO A 23 -1.63 1.32 -4.00
N ASP A 24 -2.29 0.18 -3.85
CA ASP A 24 -2.85 -0.31 -2.60
C ASP A 24 -1.98 -1.46 -2.08
N VAL A 25 -1.31 -1.26 -0.96
CA VAL A 25 -0.32 -2.20 -0.41
C VAL A 25 -0.95 -3.54 -0.04
N GLY A 26 -2.19 -3.53 0.46
CA GLY A 26 -2.91 -4.76 0.77
C GLY A 26 -3.23 -5.59 -0.47
N ASN A 27 -3.74 -4.93 -1.51
CA ASN A 27 -4.02 -5.60 -2.79
C ASN A 27 -2.74 -6.13 -3.44
N LEU A 28 -1.65 -5.38 -3.38
CA LEU A 28 -0.35 -5.83 -3.90
C LEU A 28 0.16 -7.06 -3.14
N THR A 29 -0.08 -7.13 -1.83
CA THR A 29 0.32 -8.31 -1.04
C THR A 29 -0.42 -9.56 -1.53
N ASN A 30 -1.72 -9.46 -1.79
CA ASN A 30 -2.47 -10.58 -2.36
C ASN A 30 -2.02 -10.92 -3.77
N ALA A 31 -1.74 -9.94 -4.61
CA ALA A 31 -1.19 -10.17 -5.95
C ALA A 31 0.18 -10.86 -5.89
N SER A 32 1.01 -10.55 -4.92
CA SER A 32 2.31 -11.19 -4.72
C SER A 32 2.17 -12.71 -4.49
N LEU A 33 1.14 -13.13 -3.79
CA LEU A 33 0.83 -14.54 -3.58
C LEU A 33 0.41 -15.25 -4.87
N ILE A 34 -0.28 -14.54 -5.76
CA ILE A 34 -0.75 -15.09 -7.04
C ILE A 34 0.40 -15.21 -8.04
N TYR A 35 1.25 -14.18 -8.14
CA TYR A 35 2.27 -14.08 -9.19
C TYR A 35 3.66 -14.51 -8.73
N GLY A 36 3.86 -14.81 -7.45
CA GLY A 36 5.16 -15.21 -6.90
C GLY A 36 6.21 -14.10 -6.93
N ARG A 37 5.79 -12.84 -6.93
CA ARG A 37 6.67 -11.67 -6.95
C ARG A 37 6.44 -10.83 -5.70
N SER A 38 7.51 -10.37 -5.05
CA SER A 38 7.38 -9.59 -3.83
C SER A 38 6.70 -8.23 -4.08
N VAL A 39 6.04 -7.71 -3.05
CA VAL A 39 5.47 -6.35 -3.08
C VAL A 39 6.56 -5.32 -3.36
N ALA A 40 7.73 -5.48 -2.73
CA ALA A 40 8.86 -4.58 -2.92
C ALA A 40 9.33 -4.55 -4.39
N ASP A 41 9.47 -5.70 -5.04
CA ASP A 41 9.89 -5.77 -6.44
C ASP A 41 8.86 -5.17 -7.39
N ASP A 42 7.58 -5.38 -7.11
CA ASP A 42 6.51 -4.77 -7.92
C ASP A 42 6.51 -3.24 -7.78
N LEU A 43 6.61 -2.73 -6.54
CA LEU A 43 6.70 -1.28 -6.29
C LEU A 43 7.93 -0.65 -6.93
N ALA A 44 9.04 -1.37 -7.01
CA ALA A 44 10.26 -0.89 -7.67
C ALA A 44 10.04 -0.57 -9.16
N THR A 45 9.10 -1.26 -9.82
CA THR A 45 8.77 -1.00 -11.24
C THR A 45 8.14 0.36 -11.47
N GLY A 46 7.54 0.95 -10.44
CA GLY A 46 6.90 2.27 -10.49
C GLY A 46 7.78 3.43 -10.04
N LYS A 47 9.09 3.20 -9.82
CA LYS A 47 9.99 4.22 -9.30
C LYS A 47 9.89 5.53 -10.09
N GLY A 48 9.67 6.63 -9.37
CA GLY A 48 9.52 7.97 -9.97
C GLY A 48 8.09 8.30 -10.41
N HIS A 49 7.16 7.34 -10.36
CA HIS A 49 5.78 7.51 -10.84
C HIS A 49 4.71 7.23 -9.78
N ILE A 50 5.12 6.87 -8.56
CA ILE A 50 4.17 6.62 -7.46
C ILE A 50 3.88 7.92 -6.73
N LEU A 51 2.61 8.34 -6.75
CA LEU A 51 2.15 9.63 -6.22
C LEU A 51 1.75 9.55 -4.75
N ALA A 52 1.19 8.43 -4.35
CA ALA A 52 0.69 8.15 -3.00
C ALA A 52 0.49 6.64 -2.86
N ALA A 53 0.12 6.17 -1.69
CA ALA A 53 -0.21 4.75 -1.49
C ALA A 53 -1.40 4.59 -0.52
N HIS A 54 -2.29 3.64 -0.84
CA HIS A 54 -3.27 3.13 0.10
C HIS A 54 -2.61 2.11 1.03
N MET A 55 -2.87 2.28 2.31
CA MET A 55 -2.50 1.33 3.34
C MET A 55 -3.77 0.61 3.77
N LYS A 56 -3.84 -0.68 3.49
CA LYS A 56 -5.01 -1.51 3.76
C LYS A 56 -4.57 -2.86 4.29
N THR A 57 -5.31 -3.41 5.23
CA THR A 57 -5.07 -4.76 5.72
C THR A 57 -5.84 -5.77 4.88
N THR A 58 -5.11 -6.76 4.37
CA THR A 58 -5.64 -7.88 3.59
C THR A 58 -5.05 -9.19 4.10
N LYS A 59 -5.61 -10.29 3.70
CA LYS A 59 -5.02 -11.63 3.80
C LYS A 59 -5.38 -12.44 2.57
N ALA A 60 -4.76 -13.61 2.40
CA ALA A 60 -4.98 -14.45 1.23
C ALA A 60 -6.48 -14.64 0.94
N GLY A 61 -6.92 -14.22 -0.26
CA GLY A 61 -8.31 -14.34 -0.69
C GLY A 61 -9.29 -13.33 -0.07
N GLN A 62 -8.82 -12.45 0.83
CA GLN A 62 -9.68 -11.45 1.47
C GLN A 62 -9.09 -10.05 1.28
N TYR A 63 -9.82 -9.17 0.62
CA TYR A 63 -9.35 -7.85 0.18
C TYR A 63 -9.89 -6.69 1.02
N ARG A 64 -10.78 -6.95 1.97
CA ARG A 64 -11.39 -5.95 2.86
C ARG A 64 -11.99 -6.62 4.08
N ASP A 65 -12.67 -5.83 4.92
CA ASP A 65 -13.37 -6.28 6.14
C ASP A 65 -12.43 -6.81 7.22
N LEU A 66 -11.20 -6.28 7.24
CA LEU A 66 -10.20 -6.56 8.26
C LEU A 66 -9.78 -5.26 8.95
N LEU A 67 -9.60 -5.29 10.25
CA LEU A 67 -8.98 -4.20 10.99
C LEU A 67 -7.45 -4.24 10.79
N PHE A 68 -6.82 -3.08 10.94
CA PHE A 68 -5.37 -2.99 10.76
C PHE A 68 -4.64 -3.88 11.77
N GLY A 69 -3.73 -4.71 11.26
CA GLY A 69 -2.99 -5.70 12.03
C GLY A 69 -3.59 -7.11 12.05
N GLU A 70 -4.81 -7.30 11.54
CA GLU A 70 -5.49 -8.61 11.53
C GLU A 70 -5.14 -9.50 10.32
N GLY A 71 -4.36 -8.98 9.38
CA GLY A 71 -4.04 -9.67 8.14
C GLY A 71 -2.56 -9.93 7.95
N THR A 72 -2.19 -10.16 6.70
CA THR A 72 -0.83 -10.50 6.29
C THR A 72 -0.21 -9.47 5.34
N THR A 73 -0.77 -8.27 5.26
CA THR A 73 -0.24 -7.19 4.41
C THR A 73 1.22 -6.90 4.72
N ASP A 74 2.05 -6.88 3.68
CA ASP A 74 3.48 -6.61 3.80
C ASP A 74 3.76 -5.10 3.84
N TYR A 75 3.43 -4.47 4.96
CA TYR A 75 3.66 -3.03 5.16
C TYR A 75 5.15 -2.69 5.15
N ASP A 76 5.96 -3.50 5.78
CA ASP A 76 7.39 -3.22 5.95
C ASP A 76 8.13 -3.33 4.61
N GLY A 77 7.84 -4.35 3.81
CA GLY A 77 8.40 -4.50 2.45
C GLY A 77 7.96 -3.38 1.52
N ALA A 78 6.69 -2.97 1.62
CA ALA A 78 6.18 -1.85 0.82
C ALA A 78 6.86 -0.54 1.21
N LEU A 79 6.95 -0.23 2.49
CA LEU A 79 7.56 1.02 2.97
C LEU A 79 9.06 1.08 2.70
N ALA A 80 9.75 -0.07 2.69
CA ALA A 80 11.15 -0.15 2.31
C ALA A 80 11.40 0.32 0.86
N GLN A 81 10.40 0.27 0.01
CA GLN A 81 10.45 0.81 -1.35
C GLN A 81 9.89 2.23 -1.45
N LEU A 82 8.75 2.47 -0.83
CA LEU A 82 8.04 3.75 -0.95
C LEU A 82 8.79 4.92 -0.31
N ILE A 83 9.38 4.72 0.85
CA ILE A 83 10.10 5.78 1.57
C ILE A 83 11.32 6.28 0.79
N PRO A 84 12.24 5.39 0.32
CA PRO A 84 13.38 5.84 -0.49
C PRO A 84 12.98 6.47 -1.83
N GLN A 85 11.84 6.07 -2.40
CA GLN A 85 11.30 6.68 -3.62
C GLN A 85 10.72 8.09 -3.40
N GLY A 86 10.66 8.55 -2.16
CA GLY A 86 10.14 9.88 -1.83
C GLY A 86 8.63 9.95 -1.67
N VAL A 87 7.93 8.82 -1.64
CA VAL A 87 6.48 8.81 -1.40
C VAL A 87 6.18 9.24 0.03
N ARG A 88 5.33 10.26 0.20
CA ARG A 88 5.03 10.88 1.49
C ARG A 88 3.53 11.02 1.77
N ARG A 89 2.68 10.53 0.88
CA ARG A 89 1.22 10.56 1.03
C ARG A 89 0.69 9.15 1.17
N TYR A 90 0.06 8.90 2.30
CA TYR A 90 -0.49 7.58 2.65
C TYR A 90 -1.93 7.74 3.12
N VAL A 91 -2.81 6.89 2.63
CA VAL A 91 -4.22 6.88 3.02
C VAL A 91 -4.55 5.53 3.65
N CYS A 92 -5.08 5.57 4.87
CA CYS A 92 -5.61 4.37 5.50
C CYS A 92 -6.96 4.04 4.88
N GLU A 93 -7.05 2.92 4.19
CA GLU A 93 -8.30 2.42 3.66
C GLU A 93 -8.85 1.31 4.56
N LEU A 94 -10.04 1.52 5.10
CA LEU A 94 -10.78 0.52 5.83
C LEU A 94 -12.27 0.66 5.55
N TRP A 95 -13.01 -0.43 5.74
CA TRP A 95 -14.43 -0.48 5.44
C TRP A 95 -15.23 -0.46 6.75
N TYR A 96 -16.37 0.20 6.72
CA TYR A 96 -17.28 0.21 7.85
C TYR A 96 -17.90 -1.19 8.04
N LEU A 97 -17.67 -1.78 9.21
CA LEU A 97 -18.12 -3.14 9.53
C LEU A 97 -19.40 -3.17 10.38
N GLY A 98 -20.10 -2.02 10.52
CA GLY A 98 -21.29 -1.92 11.36
C GLY A 98 -20.99 -1.68 12.84
N SER A 99 -19.73 -1.43 13.22
CA SER A 99 -19.34 -1.19 14.60
C SER A 99 -19.82 0.16 15.11
N ALA A 100 -20.36 0.18 16.34
CA ALA A 100 -20.67 1.43 17.04
C ALA A 100 -19.43 2.21 17.45
N SER A 101 -18.25 1.57 17.45
CA SER A 101 -16.94 2.16 17.78
C SER A 101 -16.07 2.39 16.56
N TRP A 102 -16.66 2.73 15.41
CA TRP A 102 -15.93 2.94 14.16
C TRP A 102 -14.86 4.05 14.26
N GLN A 103 -15.07 5.06 15.11
CA GLN A 103 -14.04 6.09 15.36
C GLN A 103 -12.79 5.49 15.98
N ASP A 104 -12.92 4.52 16.88
CA ASP A 104 -11.80 3.80 17.47
C ASP A 104 -11.07 2.97 16.42
N ASP A 105 -11.79 2.35 15.50
CA ASP A 105 -11.21 1.58 14.39
C ASP A 105 -10.38 2.48 13.47
N VAL A 106 -10.91 3.66 13.12
CA VAL A 106 -10.18 4.66 12.33
C VAL A 106 -8.94 5.17 13.09
N GLY A 107 -9.08 5.47 14.37
CA GLY A 107 -7.98 5.90 15.22
C GLY A 107 -6.88 4.84 15.34
N HIS A 108 -7.27 3.58 15.49
CA HIS A 108 -6.34 2.45 15.50
C HIS A 108 -5.58 2.33 14.17
N ALA A 109 -6.28 2.40 13.05
CA ALA A 109 -5.66 2.35 11.72
C ALA A 109 -4.64 3.48 11.54
N ALA A 110 -5.01 4.70 11.92
CA ALA A 110 -4.12 5.86 11.80
C ALA A 110 -2.85 5.70 12.66
N ARG A 111 -2.97 5.24 13.89
CA ARG A 111 -1.81 4.98 14.78
C ARG A 111 -0.95 3.87 14.20
N PHE A 112 -1.53 2.76 13.79
CA PHE A 112 -0.84 1.62 13.22
C PHE A 112 0.01 2.03 12.01
N VAL A 113 -0.58 2.73 11.06
CA VAL A 113 0.12 3.17 9.84
C VAL A 113 1.21 4.20 10.17
N ARG A 114 0.92 5.14 11.08
CA ARG A 114 1.92 6.14 11.50
C ARG A 114 3.16 5.47 12.11
N GLU A 115 2.98 4.52 13.02
CA GLU A 115 4.08 3.78 13.62
C GLU A 115 4.91 3.02 12.57
N LYS A 116 4.25 2.41 11.60
CA LYS A 116 4.92 1.73 10.48
C LYS A 116 5.75 2.70 9.64
N ILE A 117 5.20 3.87 9.32
CA ILE A 117 5.90 4.91 8.54
C ILE A 117 7.08 5.48 9.33
N GLU A 118 6.89 5.82 10.59
CA GLU A 118 7.96 6.34 11.45
C GLU A 118 9.11 5.34 11.57
N GLY A 119 8.80 4.06 11.81
CA GLY A 119 9.81 3.01 11.83
C GLY A 119 10.55 2.85 10.50
N ALA A 120 9.84 2.96 9.38
CA ALA A 120 10.45 2.90 8.05
C ALA A 120 11.35 4.12 7.76
N LEU A 121 10.94 5.31 8.19
CA LEU A 121 11.75 6.53 8.07
C LEU A 121 13.07 6.41 8.84
N GLU A 122 13.05 5.84 10.04
CA GLU A 122 14.26 5.60 10.83
C GLU A 122 15.21 4.61 10.14
N ARG A 123 14.66 3.52 9.52
CA ARG A 123 15.44 2.50 8.85
C ARG A 123 16.01 2.92 7.49
N HIS A 124 15.35 3.86 6.80
CA HIS A 124 15.65 4.21 5.42
C HIS A 124 15.99 5.69 5.20
N SER A 125 16.26 6.39 6.29
CA SER A 125 16.68 7.82 6.22
C SER A 125 18.17 7.99 5.96
#